data_7337694147284946d9af81057538af38
#
_entry.id   7337694147284946d9af81057538af38
#
_cell.length_a   1.000
_cell.length_b   1.000
_cell.length_c   1.000
_cell.angle_alpha   90.00
_cell.angle_beta   90.00
_cell.angle_gamma   90.00
#
_symmetry.space_group_name_H-M   'P 1'
#
loop_
_entity.id
_entity.type
_entity.pdbx_description
1 polymer ?
#
loop_
_entity_poly.entity_id
_entity_poly.type
_entity_poly.pdbx_seq_one_letter_code
_entity_poly.pdbx_strand_id
1 'polypeptide(L)'
;MFGAVRTPRVYEHIVAQIERAIYEGRLACRDKLPPERQLVREFGASRVAVREALRALEHRGLVEVRQGSAGGYFIREVDATPVVRDLSTLFRLGRVSPAQLAEARLLLEPESARLAAARVSDHELKLLGECLEARTQVGLTSRRRRGLDAEFHRLVAAAARNPIHAAVTHALTTLEVKVAAQRPELTAEDDAEIIAAHLAIHDAIARRDADGARAAMHAHIVDVERRLEPAIIAHAAS
;
A
#
# COMPACT_ATOMS: atom_id res chain seq x y z
N MET A 1 32.77 18.54 3.22
CA MET A 1 32.14 19.87 3.33
C MET A 1 31.28 20.02 4.59
N PHE A 2 30.93 18.95 5.33
CA PHE A 2 30.20 19.00 6.59
C PHE A 2 30.95 18.25 7.67
N GLY A 3 31.01 18.83 8.92
CA GLY A 3 31.68 18.22 10.06
C GLY A 3 30.81 17.13 10.73
N ALA A 4 31.45 16.16 11.39
CA ALA A 4 30.77 15.07 12.05
C ALA A 4 30.01 15.55 13.30
N VAL A 5 28.70 15.27 13.39
CA VAL A 5 27.93 15.35 14.63
C VAL A 5 28.07 14.00 15.32
N ARG A 6 28.80 13.95 16.45
CA ARG A 6 29.22 12.69 17.09
C ARG A 6 28.38 12.23 18.25
N THR A 7 27.37 12.97 18.69
CA THR A 7 26.55 12.57 19.84
C THR A 7 25.11 12.31 19.37
N PRO A 8 24.55 11.12 19.63
CA PRO A 8 23.12 10.88 19.38
C PRO A 8 22.32 11.96 20.12
N ARG A 9 21.42 12.61 19.40
CA ARG A 9 20.58 13.64 20.01
C ARG A 9 19.64 12.97 21.01
N VAL A 10 19.34 13.65 22.11
CA VAL A 10 18.44 13.13 23.18
C VAL A 10 17.12 12.60 22.60
N TYR A 11 16.58 13.26 21.56
CA TYR A 11 15.36 12.80 20.91
C TYR A 11 15.50 11.42 20.25
N GLU A 12 16.67 11.06 19.72
CA GLU A 12 16.91 9.75 19.09
C GLU A 12 16.84 8.61 20.12
N HIS A 13 17.30 8.85 21.34
CA HIS A 13 17.16 7.90 22.44
C HIS A 13 15.69 7.71 22.86
N ILE A 14 14.90 8.81 22.87
CA ILE A 14 13.46 8.74 23.16
C ILE A 14 12.75 7.93 22.06
N VAL A 15 13.04 8.22 20.79
CA VAL A 15 12.52 7.47 19.65
C VAL A 15 12.81 5.98 19.81
N ALA A 16 14.08 5.62 20.03
CA ALA A 16 14.48 4.22 20.15
C ALA A 16 13.79 3.48 21.33
N GLN A 17 13.53 4.18 22.44
CA GLN A 17 12.82 3.57 23.57
C GLN A 17 11.33 3.33 23.27
N ILE A 18 10.66 4.28 22.61
CA ILE A 18 9.26 4.12 22.21
C ILE A 18 9.13 3.05 21.13
N GLU A 19 10.00 3.05 20.11
CA GLU A 19 10.05 2.00 19.08
C GLU A 19 10.22 0.60 19.71
N ARG A 20 11.15 0.47 20.64
CA ARG A 20 11.34 -0.79 21.36
C ARG A 20 10.08 -1.21 22.11
N ALA A 21 9.40 -0.27 22.79
CA ALA A 21 8.15 -0.56 23.49
C ALA A 21 7.04 -1.05 22.55
N ILE A 22 6.98 -0.51 21.33
CA ILE A 22 6.05 -0.95 20.28
C ILE A 22 6.43 -2.37 19.79
N TYR A 23 7.70 -2.59 19.44
CA TYR A 23 8.15 -3.89 18.92
C TYR A 23 8.07 -5.02 19.93
N GLU A 24 8.23 -4.70 21.22
CA GLU A 24 8.06 -5.67 22.32
C GLU A 24 6.59 -5.85 22.74
N GLY A 25 5.64 -5.15 22.08
CA GLY A 25 4.21 -5.24 22.38
C GLY A 25 3.78 -4.57 23.69
N ARG A 26 4.66 -3.82 24.34
CA ARG A 26 4.32 -3.03 25.56
C ARG A 26 3.44 -1.82 25.25
N LEU A 27 3.49 -1.34 24.02
CA LEU A 27 2.57 -0.35 23.44
C LEU A 27 1.87 -1.02 22.26
N ALA A 28 0.58 -1.21 22.39
CA ALA A 28 -0.26 -1.80 21.35
C ALA A 28 -0.75 -0.74 20.36
N CYS A 29 -1.19 -1.21 19.18
CA CYS A 29 -1.89 -0.37 18.20
C CYS A 29 -3.09 0.32 18.86
N ARG A 30 -3.26 1.61 18.56
CA ARG A 30 -4.27 2.52 19.12
C ARG A 30 -4.07 2.93 20.57
N ASP A 31 -3.04 2.46 21.26
CA ASP A 31 -2.70 2.97 22.58
C ASP A 31 -2.37 4.46 22.49
N LYS A 32 -2.83 5.20 23.50
CA LYS A 32 -2.52 6.62 23.64
C LYS A 32 -1.21 6.78 24.40
N LEU A 33 -0.26 7.49 23.81
CA LEU A 33 0.96 7.90 24.52
C LEU A 33 0.64 8.89 25.65
N PRO A 34 1.42 8.89 26.74
CA PRO A 34 1.30 9.89 27.77
C PRO A 34 1.42 11.31 27.20
N PRO A 35 0.75 12.31 27.81
CA PRO A 35 0.87 13.70 27.37
C PRO A 35 2.33 14.16 27.39
N GLU A 36 2.70 15.11 26.50
CA GLU A 36 4.08 15.65 26.40
C GLU A 36 4.68 16.00 27.77
N ARG A 37 3.88 16.64 28.66
CA ARG A 37 4.33 17.00 30.00
C ARG A 37 4.75 15.80 30.85
N GLN A 38 4.08 14.67 30.68
CA GLN A 38 4.40 13.43 31.38
C GLN A 38 5.64 12.80 30.79
N LEU A 39 5.73 12.71 29.44
CA LEU A 39 6.91 12.18 28.73
C LEU A 39 8.18 12.98 29.07
N VAL A 40 8.09 14.31 29.21
CA VAL A 40 9.21 15.15 29.66
C VAL A 40 9.73 14.72 31.04
N ARG A 41 8.83 14.37 31.96
CA ARG A 41 9.23 13.88 33.29
C ARG A 41 9.79 12.47 33.27
N GLU A 42 9.14 11.58 32.52
CA GLU A 42 9.54 10.15 32.44
C GLU A 42 10.91 9.99 31.77
N PHE A 43 11.16 10.73 30.69
CA PHE A 43 12.45 10.69 29.99
C PHE A 43 13.52 11.60 30.60
N GLY A 44 13.17 12.46 31.56
CA GLY A 44 14.10 13.48 32.09
C GLY A 44 14.67 14.41 30.99
N ALA A 45 13.90 14.66 29.93
CA ALA A 45 14.34 15.34 28.74
C ALA A 45 13.64 16.73 28.59
N SER A 46 14.21 17.60 27.76
CA SER A 46 13.58 18.88 27.43
C SER A 46 12.29 18.68 26.63
N ARG A 47 11.36 19.65 26.71
CA ARG A 47 10.15 19.68 25.90
C ARG A 47 10.45 19.65 24.39
N VAL A 48 11.54 20.31 23.99
CA VAL A 48 11.99 20.34 22.58
C VAL A 48 12.38 18.93 22.13
N ALA A 49 13.19 18.23 22.91
CA ALA A 49 13.62 16.86 22.56
C ALA A 49 12.44 15.88 22.49
N VAL A 50 11.46 15.98 23.42
CA VAL A 50 10.25 15.14 23.39
C VAL A 50 9.42 15.44 22.13
N ARG A 51 9.21 16.69 21.75
CA ARG A 51 8.49 17.06 20.53
C ARG A 51 9.18 16.62 19.27
N GLU A 52 10.50 16.75 19.20
CA GLU A 52 11.30 16.23 18.08
C GLU A 52 11.15 14.71 17.96
N ALA A 53 11.18 13.97 19.08
CA ALA A 53 10.98 12.54 19.09
C ALA A 53 9.58 12.15 18.59
N LEU A 54 8.53 12.82 19.08
CA LEU A 54 7.15 12.55 18.66
C LEU A 54 6.94 12.85 17.17
N ARG A 55 7.51 13.94 16.65
CA ARG A 55 7.49 14.26 15.21
C ARG A 55 8.25 13.22 14.38
N ALA A 56 9.41 12.75 14.88
CA ALA A 56 10.17 11.70 14.20
C ALA A 56 9.39 10.38 14.14
N LEU A 57 8.70 10.01 15.23
CA LEU A 57 7.84 8.81 15.27
C LEU A 57 6.61 8.97 14.34
N GLU A 58 6.01 10.15 14.28
CA GLU A 58 4.93 10.47 13.35
C GLU A 58 5.39 10.38 11.89
N HIS A 59 6.57 10.94 11.59
CA HIS A 59 7.15 10.85 10.25
C HIS A 59 7.46 9.40 9.85
N ARG A 60 7.88 8.56 10.79
CA ARG A 60 8.09 7.12 10.58
C ARG A 60 6.79 6.33 10.46
N GLY A 61 5.64 6.95 10.72
CA GLY A 61 4.32 6.31 10.67
C GLY A 61 4.03 5.40 11.85
N LEU A 62 4.77 5.50 12.95
CA LEU A 62 4.56 4.71 14.17
C LEU A 62 3.55 5.36 15.12
N VAL A 63 3.36 6.68 14.99
CA VAL A 63 2.47 7.47 15.83
C VAL A 63 1.63 8.38 14.94
N GLU A 64 0.38 8.63 15.35
CA GLU A 64 -0.50 9.61 14.72
C GLU A 64 -0.98 10.64 15.75
N VAL A 65 -1.21 11.88 15.28
CA VAL A 65 -1.78 12.96 16.10
C VAL A 65 -3.27 13.04 15.87
N ARG A 66 -4.06 12.94 16.94
CA ARG A 66 -5.50 13.22 16.91
C ARG A 66 -5.77 14.55 17.62
N GLN A 67 -6.58 15.40 16.98
CA GLN A 67 -6.94 16.71 17.54
C GLN A 67 -8.19 16.62 18.43
N GLY A 68 -8.42 17.64 19.26
CA GLY A 68 -9.59 17.76 20.13
C GLY A 68 -9.32 17.47 21.60
N SER A 69 -10.34 17.55 22.45
CA SER A 69 -10.23 17.37 23.92
C SER A 69 -9.74 15.98 24.34
N ALA A 70 -10.08 14.94 23.57
CA ALA A 70 -9.58 13.57 23.74
C ALA A 70 -8.31 13.30 22.90
N GLY A 71 -7.78 14.32 22.22
CA GLY A 71 -6.64 14.24 21.31
C GLY A 71 -5.33 13.83 21.98
N GLY A 72 -4.27 13.77 21.20
CA GLY A 72 -2.94 13.37 21.63
C GLY A 72 -2.23 12.51 20.61
N TYR A 73 -1.16 11.87 21.04
CA TYR A 73 -0.39 10.94 20.23
C TYR A 73 -0.86 9.52 20.47
N PHE A 74 -1.14 8.79 19.40
CA PHE A 74 -1.60 7.38 19.45
C PHE A 74 -0.68 6.51 18.64
N ILE A 75 -0.44 5.29 19.11
CA ILE A 75 0.29 4.28 18.33
C ILE A 75 -0.53 3.94 17.09
N ARG A 76 0.10 4.12 15.94
CA ARG A 76 -0.54 3.90 14.65
C ARG A 76 -0.57 2.40 14.31
N GLU A 77 -1.63 1.98 13.66
CA GLU A 77 -1.65 0.67 13.00
C GLU A 77 -0.60 0.68 11.89
N VAL A 78 0.29 -0.32 11.92
CA VAL A 78 1.33 -0.44 10.88
C VAL A 78 0.64 -0.77 9.57
N ASP A 79 0.69 0.20 8.65
CA ASP A 79 0.14 0.07 7.30
C ASP A 79 1.24 0.20 6.24
N ALA A 80 0.86 0.06 4.98
CA ALA A 80 1.78 0.16 3.86
C ALA A 80 2.22 1.60 3.52
N THR A 81 1.70 2.64 4.21
CA THR A 81 1.94 4.04 3.87
C THR A 81 3.42 4.43 3.75
N PRO A 82 4.34 4.00 4.66
CA PRO A 82 5.75 4.29 4.51
C PRO A 82 6.33 3.66 3.24
N VAL A 83 6.00 2.41 2.95
CA VAL A 83 6.46 1.68 1.75
C VAL A 83 5.94 2.38 0.48
N VAL A 84 4.66 2.74 0.45
CA VAL A 84 4.04 3.50 -0.65
C VAL A 84 4.76 4.82 -0.88
N ARG A 85 5.05 5.56 0.18
CA ARG A 85 5.74 6.85 0.09
C ARG A 85 7.14 6.71 -0.50
N ASP A 86 7.91 5.75 -0.01
CA ASP A 86 9.32 5.59 -0.39
C ASP A 86 9.45 5.07 -1.82
N LEU A 87 8.64 4.08 -2.23
CA LEU A 87 8.56 3.65 -3.63
C LEU A 87 8.02 4.75 -4.55
N SER A 88 7.03 5.55 -4.11
CA SER A 88 6.54 6.70 -4.89
C SER A 88 7.64 7.75 -5.12
N THR A 89 8.59 7.86 -4.20
CA THR A 89 9.74 8.76 -4.37
C THR A 89 10.68 8.25 -5.45
N LEU A 90 10.98 6.95 -5.48
CA LEU A 90 11.78 6.33 -6.56
C LEU A 90 11.13 6.55 -7.93
N PHE A 91 9.81 6.36 -8.02
CA PHE A 91 9.07 6.60 -9.26
C PHE A 91 9.17 8.07 -9.72
N ARG A 92 8.92 9.03 -8.81
CA ARG A 92 9.01 10.47 -9.14
C ARG A 92 10.39 10.93 -9.58
N LEU A 93 11.44 10.25 -9.13
CA LEU A 93 12.82 10.50 -9.56
C LEU A 93 13.17 9.84 -10.91
N GLY A 94 12.17 9.25 -11.61
CA GLY A 94 12.39 8.54 -12.88
C GLY A 94 13.28 7.29 -12.74
N ARG A 95 13.33 6.70 -11.55
CA ARG A 95 14.16 5.52 -11.25
C ARG A 95 13.43 4.20 -11.49
N VAL A 96 12.14 4.24 -11.83
CA VAL A 96 11.31 3.05 -12.07
C VAL A 96 10.51 3.27 -13.36
N SER A 97 10.64 2.35 -14.31
CA SER A 97 9.82 2.33 -15.52
C SER A 97 8.51 1.57 -15.29
N PRO A 98 7.48 1.78 -16.14
CA PRO A 98 6.25 0.98 -16.10
C PRO A 98 6.52 -0.53 -16.25
N ALA A 99 7.41 -0.93 -17.14
CA ALA A 99 7.78 -2.34 -17.35
C ALA A 99 8.41 -2.96 -16.09
N GLN A 100 9.28 -2.23 -15.39
CA GLN A 100 9.86 -2.69 -14.11
C GLN A 100 8.79 -2.81 -13.01
N LEU A 101 7.77 -1.95 -13.03
CA LEU A 101 6.65 -2.07 -12.12
C LEU A 101 5.82 -3.32 -12.41
N ALA A 102 5.52 -3.61 -13.68
CA ALA A 102 4.82 -4.82 -14.11
C ALA A 102 5.60 -6.09 -13.76
N GLU A 103 6.93 -6.09 -13.96
CA GLU A 103 7.82 -7.18 -13.55
C GLU A 103 7.70 -7.49 -12.05
N ALA A 104 7.73 -6.47 -11.21
CA ALA A 104 7.57 -6.63 -9.76
C ALA A 104 6.17 -7.15 -9.38
N ARG A 105 5.12 -6.71 -10.06
CA ARG A 105 3.75 -7.19 -9.88
C ARG A 105 3.62 -8.67 -10.28
N LEU A 106 4.21 -9.08 -11.40
CA LEU A 106 4.20 -10.47 -11.89
C LEU A 106 4.88 -11.45 -10.92
N LEU A 107 5.84 -11.00 -10.13
CA LEU A 107 6.48 -11.85 -9.11
C LEU A 107 5.59 -12.04 -7.87
N LEU A 108 4.81 -11.04 -7.49
CA LEU A 108 4.12 -11.01 -6.20
C LEU A 108 2.62 -11.31 -6.28
N GLU A 109 1.92 -10.69 -7.23
CA GLU A 109 0.46 -10.71 -7.24
C GLU A 109 -0.13 -12.08 -7.65
N PRO A 110 0.44 -12.84 -8.61
CA PRO A 110 0.00 -14.20 -8.89
C PRO A 110 0.13 -15.13 -7.68
N GLU A 111 1.22 -15.01 -6.93
CA GLU A 111 1.39 -15.80 -5.71
C GLU A 111 0.43 -15.35 -4.61
N SER A 112 0.13 -14.05 -4.53
CA SER A 112 -0.90 -13.54 -3.62
C SER A 112 -2.28 -14.11 -3.95
N ALA A 113 -2.65 -14.21 -5.23
CA ALA A 113 -3.91 -14.81 -5.67
C ALA A 113 -3.97 -16.31 -5.33
N ARG A 114 -2.88 -17.04 -5.54
CA ARG A 114 -2.76 -18.44 -5.15
C ARG A 114 -3.01 -18.65 -3.66
N LEU A 115 -2.36 -17.84 -2.83
CA LEU A 115 -2.50 -17.89 -1.37
C LEU A 115 -3.91 -17.45 -0.93
N ALA A 116 -4.48 -16.43 -1.60
CA ALA A 116 -5.84 -15.98 -1.34
C ALA A 116 -6.85 -17.10 -1.57
N ALA A 117 -6.75 -17.84 -2.67
CA ALA A 117 -7.63 -18.98 -2.94
C ALA A 117 -7.59 -20.03 -1.81
N ALA A 118 -6.41 -20.28 -1.21
CA ALA A 118 -6.27 -21.23 -0.12
C ALA A 118 -6.77 -20.70 1.25
N ARG A 119 -6.83 -19.36 1.45
CA ARG A 119 -6.96 -18.76 2.80
C ARG A 119 -8.15 -17.82 2.96
N VAL A 120 -8.80 -17.39 1.88
CA VAL A 120 -9.87 -16.39 1.89
C VAL A 120 -11.01 -16.82 2.81
N SER A 121 -11.55 -15.92 3.61
CA SER A 121 -12.79 -16.11 4.36
C SER A 121 -14.01 -15.68 3.53
N ASP A 122 -15.20 -16.11 3.94
CA ASP A 122 -16.45 -15.72 3.26
C ASP A 122 -16.66 -14.19 3.29
N HIS A 123 -16.22 -13.54 4.36
CA HIS A 123 -16.28 -12.08 4.45
C HIS A 123 -15.35 -11.40 3.44
N GLU A 124 -14.09 -11.87 3.30
CA GLU A 124 -13.14 -11.34 2.33
C GLU A 124 -13.60 -11.59 0.89
N LEU A 125 -14.18 -12.77 0.64
CA LEU A 125 -14.76 -13.09 -0.67
C LEU A 125 -15.95 -12.17 -1.02
N LYS A 126 -16.79 -11.85 -0.05
CA LYS A 126 -17.87 -10.86 -0.20
C LYS A 126 -17.31 -9.47 -0.56
N LEU A 127 -16.25 -9.01 0.13
CA LEU A 127 -15.62 -7.72 -0.17
C LEU A 127 -15.04 -7.68 -1.59
N LEU A 128 -14.44 -8.77 -2.07
CA LEU A 128 -13.98 -8.89 -3.46
C LEU A 128 -15.15 -8.76 -4.45
N GLY A 129 -16.25 -9.43 -4.20
CA GLY A 129 -17.47 -9.34 -5.02
C GLY A 129 -18.05 -7.91 -5.04
N GLU A 130 -18.19 -7.26 -3.88
CA GLU A 130 -18.66 -5.88 -3.77
C GLU A 130 -17.77 -4.88 -4.54
N CYS A 131 -16.45 -5.10 -4.52
CA CYS A 131 -15.50 -4.29 -5.29
C CYS A 131 -15.72 -4.45 -6.79
N LEU A 132 -15.96 -5.67 -7.27
CA LEU A 132 -16.25 -5.96 -8.68
C LEU A 132 -17.61 -5.38 -9.10
N GLU A 133 -18.65 -5.53 -8.28
CA GLU A 133 -19.96 -4.90 -8.54
C GLU A 133 -19.84 -3.39 -8.66
N ALA A 134 -19.10 -2.75 -7.76
CA ALA A 134 -18.83 -1.31 -7.84
C ALA A 134 -18.08 -0.95 -9.13
N ARG A 135 -17.18 -1.82 -9.62
CA ARG A 135 -16.39 -1.61 -10.84
C ARG A 135 -17.22 -1.69 -12.14
N THR A 136 -18.31 -2.44 -12.13
CA THR A 136 -19.20 -2.61 -13.29
C THR A 136 -20.25 -1.50 -13.44
N GLN A 137 -20.33 -0.56 -12.48
CA GLN A 137 -21.33 0.51 -12.54
C GLN A 137 -21.08 1.46 -13.73
N VAL A 138 -22.17 1.88 -14.35
CA VAL A 138 -22.16 2.84 -15.49
C VAL A 138 -21.82 4.25 -14.98
N GLY A 139 -21.09 5.01 -15.78
CA GLY A 139 -20.79 6.43 -15.49
C GLY A 139 -19.60 6.64 -14.54
N LEU A 140 -18.81 5.63 -14.25
CA LEU A 140 -17.59 5.79 -13.47
C LEU A 140 -16.56 6.64 -14.24
N THR A 141 -15.94 7.59 -13.55
CA THR A 141 -14.78 8.31 -14.09
C THR A 141 -13.58 7.36 -14.21
N SER A 142 -12.66 7.62 -15.16
CA SER A 142 -11.43 6.83 -15.32
C SER A 142 -10.60 6.76 -14.04
N ARG A 143 -10.57 7.84 -13.26
CA ARG A 143 -9.93 7.84 -11.93
C ARG A 143 -10.58 6.83 -10.96
N ARG A 144 -11.93 6.77 -10.96
CA ARG A 144 -12.66 5.85 -10.06
C ARG A 144 -12.46 4.40 -10.50
N ARG A 145 -12.50 4.12 -11.80
CA ARG A 145 -12.21 2.79 -12.35
C ARG A 145 -10.84 2.29 -11.92
N ARG A 146 -9.77 3.06 -12.18
CA ARG A 146 -8.40 2.72 -11.75
C ARG A 146 -8.27 2.53 -10.24
N GLY A 147 -9.01 3.33 -9.46
CA GLY A 147 -9.04 3.17 -8.00
C GLY A 147 -9.65 1.86 -7.55
N LEU A 148 -10.71 1.40 -8.21
CA LEU A 148 -11.37 0.12 -7.92
C LEU A 148 -10.53 -1.07 -8.40
N ASP A 149 -9.86 -0.94 -9.56
CA ASP A 149 -8.91 -1.97 -10.03
C ASP A 149 -7.78 -2.17 -9.00
N ALA A 150 -7.17 -1.08 -8.53
CA ALA A 150 -6.15 -1.15 -7.48
C ALA A 150 -6.69 -1.71 -6.15
N GLU A 151 -7.94 -1.39 -5.80
CA GLU A 151 -8.61 -1.93 -4.61
C GLU A 151 -8.80 -3.44 -4.71
N PHE A 152 -9.24 -3.96 -5.86
CA PHE A 152 -9.38 -5.38 -6.10
C PHE A 152 -8.06 -6.13 -5.84
N HIS A 153 -6.95 -5.67 -6.42
CA HIS A 153 -5.64 -6.27 -6.19
C HIS A 153 -5.21 -6.23 -4.73
N ARG A 154 -5.51 -5.12 -4.01
CA ARG A 154 -5.23 -5.02 -2.56
C ARG A 154 -6.04 -5.99 -1.73
N LEU A 155 -7.33 -6.18 -2.05
CA LEU A 155 -8.19 -7.15 -1.38
C LEU A 155 -7.70 -8.59 -1.60
N VAL A 156 -7.27 -8.94 -2.82
CA VAL A 156 -6.64 -10.23 -3.11
C VAL A 156 -5.38 -10.43 -2.26
N ALA A 157 -4.50 -9.44 -2.21
CA ALA A 157 -3.28 -9.52 -1.42
C ALA A 157 -3.54 -9.59 0.10
N ALA A 158 -4.58 -8.92 0.60
CA ALA A 158 -5.01 -9.02 1.99
C ALA A 158 -5.53 -10.43 2.33
N ALA A 159 -6.34 -11.03 1.43
CA ALA A 159 -6.86 -12.39 1.56
C ALA A 159 -5.75 -13.46 1.52
N ALA A 160 -4.57 -13.15 0.98
CA ALA A 160 -3.39 -14.01 1.06
C ALA A 160 -2.86 -14.19 2.49
N ARG A 161 -3.32 -13.35 3.45
CA ARG A 161 -2.93 -13.36 4.88
C ARG A 161 -1.41 -13.36 5.08
N ASN A 162 -0.72 -12.60 4.24
CA ASN A 162 0.69 -12.29 4.37
C ASN A 162 0.86 -10.76 4.40
N PRO A 163 1.19 -10.15 5.54
CA PRO A 163 1.30 -8.70 5.66
C PRO A 163 2.33 -8.09 4.71
N ILE A 164 3.39 -8.82 4.36
CA ILE A 164 4.40 -8.35 3.39
C ILE A 164 3.79 -8.28 1.99
N HIS A 165 3.06 -9.31 1.55
CA HIS A 165 2.35 -9.29 0.28
C HIS A 165 1.36 -8.12 0.22
N ALA A 166 0.55 -7.93 1.27
CA ALA A 166 -0.42 -6.84 1.34
C ALA A 166 0.27 -5.46 1.27
N ALA A 167 1.34 -5.23 2.02
CA ALA A 167 2.06 -3.96 2.05
C ALA A 167 2.73 -3.64 0.71
N VAL A 168 3.42 -4.62 0.10
CA VAL A 168 4.11 -4.41 -1.17
C VAL A 168 3.11 -4.27 -2.32
N THR A 169 2.08 -5.11 -2.39
CA THR A 169 1.01 -4.96 -3.41
C THR A 169 0.32 -3.61 -3.30
N HIS A 170 0.03 -3.13 -2.08
CA HIS A 170 -0.54 -1.78 -1.90
C HIS A 170 0.37 -0.70 -2.49
N ALA A 171 1.67 -0.80 -2.28
CA ALA A 171 2.62 0.15 -2.83
C ALA A 171 2.68 0.08 -4.37
N LEU A 172 2.77 -1.13 -4.93
CA LEU A 172 2.82 -1.34 -6.39
C LEU A 172 1.55 -0.87 -7.08
N THR A 173 0.37 -1.21 -6.57
CA THR A 173 -0.93 -0.79 -7.14
C THR A 173 -1.16 0.72 -7.02
N THR A 174 -0.65 1.36 -5.95
CA THR A 174 -0.68 2.82 -5.83
C THR A 174 0.19 3.51 -6.88
N LEU A 175 1.34 2.92 -7.21
CA LEU A 175 2.18 3.39 -8.31
C LEU A 175 1.51 3.15 -9.67
N GLU A 176 0.90 1.98 -9.87
CA GLU A 176 0.18 1.65 -11.10
C GLU A 176 -0.92 2.68 -11.41
N VAL A 177 -1.72 3.08 -10.43
CA VAL A 177 -2.73 4.15 -10.61
C VAL A 177 -2.10 5.45 -11.10
N LYS A 178 -0.89 5.80 -10.62
CA LYS A 178 -0.19 7.02 -11.05
C LYS A 178 0.38 6.88 -12.46
N VAL A 179 0.91 5.72 -12.81
CA VAL A 179 1.40 5.41 -14.17
C VAL A 179 0.24 5.42 -15.15
N ALA A 180 -0.84 4.70 -14.84
CA ALA A 180 -2.03 4.62 -15.68
C ALA A 180 -2.72 5.99 -15.89
N ALA A 181 -2.59 6.92 -14.94
CA ALA A 181 -3.12 8.27 -15.09
C ALA A 181 -2.38 9.13 -16.14
N GLN A 182 -1.18 8.72 -16.53
CA GLN A 182 -0.35 9.38 -17.55
C GLN A 182 -0.52 8.75 -18.96
N ARG A 183 -1.29 7.66 -19.06
CA ARG A 183 -1.54 6.92 -20.29
C ARG A 183 -2.87 7.33 -20.91
N PRO A 184 -3.09 7.08 -22.21
CA PRO A 184 -4.39 7.26 -22.85
C PRO A 184 -5.51 6.55 -22.10
N GLU A 185 -6.71 7.04 -22.24
CA GLU A 185 -7.89 6.35 -21.69
C GLU A 185 -8.10 5.01 -22.40
N LEU A 186 -8.47 4.01 -21.62
CA LEU A 186 -8.83 2.69 -22.12
C LEU A 186 -10.09 2.79 -22.99
N THR A 187 -10.14 2.01 -24.05
CA THR A 187 -11.36 1.82 -24.82
C THR A 187 -12.42 1.10 -23.99
N ALA A 188 -13.66 1.11 -24.42
CA ALA A 188 -14.73 0.35 -23.77
C ALA A 188 -14.46 -1.18 -23.84
N GLU A 189 -13.80 -1.64 -24.88
CA GLU A 189 -13.41 -3.04 -25.08
C GLU A 189 -12.31 -3.44 -24.08
N ASP A 190 -11.24 -2.62 -23.98
CA ASP A 190 -10.18 -2.86 -22.97
C ASP A 190 -10.74 -2.89 -21.55
N ASP A 191 -11.67 -1.97 -21.25
CA ASP A 191 -12.31 -1.90 -19.93
C ASP A 191 -13.13 -3.15 -19.61
N ALA A 192 -13.88 -3.66 -20.60
CA ALA A 192 -14.66 -4.90 -20.46
C ALA A 192 -13.76 -6.12 -20.24
N GLU A 193 -12.61 -6.21 -20.91
CA GLU A 193 -11.68 -7.31 -20.76
C GLU A 193 -10.95 -7.28 -19.40
N ILE A 194 -10.62 -6.10 -18.89
CA ILE A 194 -10.08 -5.96 -17.52
C ILE A 194 -11.09 -6.47 -16.49
N ILE A 195 -12.37 -6.10 -16.63
CA ILE A 195 -13.42 -6.59 -15.75
C ILE A 195 -13.56 -8.11 -15.86
N ALA A 196 -13.56 -8.67 -17.07
CA ALA A 196 -13.65 -10.11 -17.27
C ALA A 196 -12.47 -10.87 -16.64
N ALA A 197 -11.26 -10.31 -16.73
CA ALA A 197 -10.08 -10.89 -16.09
C ALA A 197 -10.18 -10.87 -14.55
N HIS A 198 -10.65 -9.77 -13.97
CA HIS A 198 -10.87 -9.69 -12.52
C HIS A 198 -11.94 -10.66 -12.05
N LEU A 199 -13.02 -10.85 -12.81
CA LEU A 199 -14.06 -11.86 -12.54
C LEU A 199 -13.47 -13.28 -12.57
N ALA A 200 -12.64 -13.59 -13.55
CA ALA A 200 -11.97 -14.90 -13.64
C ALA A 200 -11.06 -15.17 -12.42
N ILE A 201 -10.33 -14.15 -11.95
CA ILE A 201 -9.51 -14.26 -10.73
C ILE A 201 -10.41 -14.50 -9.50
N HIS A 202 -11.48 -13.72 -9.34
CA HIS A 202 -12.44 -13.86 -8.25
C HIS A 202 -13.05 -15.27 -8.23
N ASP A 203 -13.50 -15.76 -9.37
CA ASP A 203 -14.13 -17.07 -9.51
C ASP A 203 -13.18 -18.21 -9.16
N ALA A 204 -11.90 -18.11 -9.56
CA ALA A 204 -10.88 -19.09 -9.17
C ALA A 204 -10.65 -19.06 -7.64
N ILE A 205 -10.59 -17.88 -7.03
CA ILE A 205 -10.47 -17.72 -5.56
C ILE A 205 -11.71 -18.30 -4.87
N ALA A 206 -12.91 -18.03 -5.38
CA ALA A 206 -14.16 -18.53 -4.81
C ALA A 206 -14.25 -20.07 -4.85
N ARG A 207 -13.76 -20.67 -5.93
CA ARG A 207 -13.68 -22.16 -6.06
C ARG A 207 -12.51 -22.78 -5.31
N ARG A 208 -11.69 -21.97 -4.61
CA ARG A 208 -10.47 -22.46 -3.94
C ARG A 208 -9.44 -23.07 -4.92
N ASP A 209 -9.50 -22.67 -6.16
CA ASP A 209 -8.58 -23.10 -7.21
C ASP A 209 -7.30 -22.23 -7.16
N ALA A 210 -6.31 -22.72 -6.42
CA ALA A 210 -5.08 -21.96 -6.16
C ALA A 210 -4.25 -21.76 -7.44
N ASP A 211 -4.12 -22.78 -8.26
CA ASP A 211 -3.33 -22.72 -9.50
C ASP A 211 -4.07 -21.89 -10.57
N GLY A 212 -5.39 -22.04 -10.67
CA GLY A 212 -6.23 -21.22 -11.54
C GLY A 212 -6.19 -19.74 -11.16
N ALA A 213 -6.25 -19.41 -9.88
CA ALA A 213 -6.14 -18.04 -9.40
C ALA A 213 -4.77 -17.41 -9.73
N ARG A 214 -3.68 -18.17 -9.55
CA ARG A 214 -2.34 -17.77 -9.95
C ARG A 214 -2.24 -17.49 -11.44
N ALA A 215 -2.71 -18.43 -12.26
CA ALA A 215 -2.66 -18.34 -13.72
C ALA A 215 -3.49 -17.15 -14.23
N ALA A 216 -4.70 -16.95 -13.70
CA ALA A 216 -5.58 -15.86 -14.08
C ALA A 216 -4.97 -14.49 -13.73
N MET A 217 -4.40 -14.33 -12.53
CA MET A 217 -3.72 -13.08 -12.13
C MET A 217 -2.50 -12.80 -13.00
N HIS A 218 -1.69 -13.80 -13.29
CA HIS A 218 -0.53 -13.66 -14.17
C HIS A 218 -0.96 -13.20 -15.57
N ALA A 219 -1.94 -13.88 -16.17
CA ALA A 219 -2.45 -13.55 -17.50
C ALA A 219 -3.01 -12.12 -17.55
N HIS A 220 -3.76 -11.72 -16.52
CA HIS A 220 -4.30 -10.38 -16.38
C HIS A 220 -3.20 -9.28 -16.41
N ILE A 221 -2.14 -9.43 -15.59
CA ILE A 221 -1.06 -8.43 -15.54
C ILE A 221 -0.32 -8.34 -16.88
N VAL A 222 0.00 -9.49 -17.50
CA VAL A 222 0.65 -9.55 -18.82
C VAL A 222 -0.19 -8.86 -19.88
N ASP A 223 -1.50 -9.11 -19.89
CA ASP A 223 -2.41 -8.54 -20.88
C ASP A 223 -2.55 -7.01 -20.74
N VAL A 224 -2.71 -6.53 -19.50
CA VAL A 224 -2.77 -5.09 -19.22
C VAL A 224 -1.48 -4.40 -19.68
N GLU A 225 -0.31 -4.96 -19.39
CA GLU A 225 0.96 -4.36 -19.81
C GLU A 225 1.09 -4.31 -21.33
N ARG A 226 0.79 -5.40 -22.02
CA ARG A 226 0.80 -5.48 -23.49
C ARG A 226 -0.08 -4.42 -24.16
N ARG A 227 -1.26 -4.12 -23.58
CA ARG A 227 -2.17 -3.08 -24.10
C ARG A 227 -1.64 -1.68 -23.88
N LEU A 228 -0.86 -1.49 -22.85
CA LEU A 228 -0.35 -0.18 -22.45
C LEU A 228 1.02 0.17 -23.06
N GLU A 229 1.79 -0.80 -23.55
CA GLU A 229 3.08 -0.59 -24.22
C GLU A 229 3.04 0.25 -25.52
N PRO A 230 2.11 0.07 -26.45
CA PRO A 230 2.11 0.83 -27.72
C PRO A 230 2.00 2.34 -27.53
N ALA A 231 1.39 2.79 -26.44
CA ALA A 231 1.21 4.21 -26.15
C ALA A 231 2.49 4.94 -25.74
N ILE A 232 3.49 4.22 -25.22
CA ILE A 232 4.76 4.80 -24.78
C ILE A 232 5.65 5.15 -25.98
N ILE A 233 5.63 4.33 -27.03
CA ILE A 233 6.45 4.52 -28.22
C ILE A 233 5.95 5.73 -29.04
N ALA A 234 4.66 5.97 -29.07
CA ALA A 234 4.07 7.09 -29.80
C ALA A 234 4.36 8.47 -29.16
N HIS A 235 4.51 8.53 -27.84
CA HIS A 235 4.79 9.80 -27.11
C HIS A 235 6.27 10.16 -27.06
N ALA A 236 7.17 9.19 -27.21
CA ALA A 236 8.62 9.43 -27.25
C ALA A 236 9.10 9.88 -28.64
N ALA A 237 8.25 9.81 -29.66
CA ALA A 237 8.54 10.19 -31.04
C ALA A 237 7.92 11.56 -31.44
N SER A 238 7.25 12.25 -30.52
CA SER A 238 6.69 13.59 -30.68
C SER A 238 7.44 14.64 -29.88
#